data_58f5a2f6a906e02229988fc7ef653e1d
#
_entry.id   58f5a2f6a906e02229988fc7ef653e1d
#
_cell.length_a   1.000
_cell.length_b   1.000
_cell.length_c   1.000
_cell.angle_alpha   90.00
_cell.angle_beta   90.00
_cell.angle_gamma   90.00
#
_symmetry.space_group_name_H-M   'P 1'
#
loop_
_entity.id
_entity.type
_entity.pdbx_description
1 polymer ?
#
loop_
_entity_poly.entity_id
_entity_poly.type
_entity_poly.pdbx_seq_one_letter_code
_entity_poly.pdbx_strand_id
1 'polypeptide(L)'
;MSTHKNEMSEKLLIILASLYSLGLKTQNYHWNITGENFYQYHKLLEKLYKDNLSSIDALAEHIRLYKTKIPATLENFAKLSVIKGTKNEVDAHIMLNNLFLDNQLIVDTILHWIEVYEKDCKRTTVNLLDEILEEREEAMYILSSILEK
;
A
#
# COMPACT_ATOMS: atom_id res chain seq x y z
N MET A 1 15.10 -8.16 24.55
CA MET A 1 15.55 -7.44 23.33
C MET A 1 15.15 -8.13 22.01
N SER A 2 15.11 -9.44 21.95
CA SER A 2 14.73 -10.18 20.72
C SER A 2 13.23 -10.06 20.39
N THR A 3 12.35 -10.14 21.36
CA THR A 3 10.88 -10.08 21.18
C THR A 3 10.37 -8.76 20.65
N HIS A 4 10.84 -7.65 21.17
CA HIS A 4 10.40 -6.31 20.76
C HIS A 4 10.82 -5.93 19.33
N LYS A 5 12.01 -6.38 18.91
CA LYS A 5 12.48 -6.22 17.52
C LYS A 5 11.64 -7.03 16.53
N ASN A 6 11.19 -8.20 16.91
CA ASN A 6 10.32 -9.04 16.08
C ASN A 6 8.93 -8.43 15.93
N GLU A 7 8.34 -7.94 17.02
CA GLU A 7 7.05 -7.24 16.97
C GLU A 7 7.05 -6.04 16.03
N MET A 8 8.10 -5.22 16.07
CA MET A 8 8.21 -4.05 15.20
C MET A 8 8.30 -4.43 13.72
N SER A 9 9.12 -5.43 13.39
CA SER A 9 9.25 -5.88 11.99
C SER A 9 7.98 -6.55 11.47
N GLU A 10 7.20 -7.24 12.31
CA GLU A 10 5.92 -7.83 11.94
C GLU A 10 4.91 -6.76 11.47
N LYS A 11 4.88 -5.60 12.12
CA LYS A 11 4.01 -4.47 11.73
C LYS A 11 4.41 -3.92 10.37
N LEU A 12 5.70 -3.77 10.12
CA LEU A 12 6.21 -3.34 8.80
C LEU A 12 5.93 -4.37 7.72
N LEU A 13 5.95 -5.68 8.05
CA LEU A 13 5.57 -6.72 7.11
C LEU A 13 4.10 -6.66 6.70
N ILE A 14 3.20 -6.26 7.61
CA ILE A 14 1.78 -6.04 7.29
C ILE A 14 1.65 -4.88 6.29
N ILE A 15 2.35 -3.78 6.49
CA ILE A 15 2.34 -2.64 5.56
C ILE A 15 2.92 -3.08 4.20
N LEU A 16 4.06 -3.78 4.19
CA LEU A 16 4.69 -4.27 2.97
C LEU A 16 3.75 -5.19 2.16
N ALA A 17 3.15 -6.16 2.82
CA ALA A 17 2.19 -7.07 2.19
C ALA A 17 0.96 -6.33 1.65
N SER A 18 0.50 -5.30 2.36
CA SER A 18 -0.62 -4.46 1.95
C SER A 18 -0.29 -3.60 0.74
N LEU A 19 0.90 -3.01 0.69
CA LEU A 19 1.38 -2.27 -0.48
C LEU A 19 1.50 -3.19 -1.70
N TYR A 20 2.01 -4.41 -1.52
CA TYR A 20 2.10 -5.39 -2.60
C TYR A 20 0.72 -5.80 -3.12
N SER A 21 -0.22 -6.07 -2.22
CA SER A 21 -1.60 -6.41 -2.58
C SER A 21 -2.32 -5.24 -3.28
N LEU A 22 -2.10 -4.01 -2.82
CA LEU A 22 -2.60 -2.80 -3.48
C LEU A 22 -2.04 -2.66 -4.90
N GLY A 23 -0.73 -2.88 -5.06
CA GLY A 23 -0.08 -2.84 -6.37
C GLY A 23 -0.67 -3.85 -7.35
N LEU A 24 -0.84 -5.10 -6.91
CA LEU A 24 -1.47 -6.15 -7.73
C LEU A 24 -2.92 -5.81 -8.09
N LYS A 25 -3.71 -5.30 -7.14
CA LYS A 25 -5.09 -4.87 -7.38
C LYS A 25 -5.16 -3.71 -8.37
N THR A 26 -4.25 -2.74 -8.25
CA THR A 26 -4.14 -1.61 -9.18
C THR A 26 -3.75 -2.09 -10.58
N GLN A 27 -2.82 -3.04 -10.70
CA GLN A 27 -2.49 -3.67 -11.99
C GLN A 27 -3.67 -4.44 -12.59
N ASN A 28 -4.42 -5.18 -11.77
CA ASN A 28 -5.64 -5.84 -12.21
C ASN A 28 -6.62 -4.85 -12.84
N TYR A 29 -6.85 -3.74 -12.18
CA TYR A 29 -7.72 -2.68 -12.70
C TYR A 29 -7.14 -2.00 -13.94
N HIS A 30 -5.83 -1.75 -13.97
CA HIS A 30 -5.14 -1.21 -15.14
C HIS A 30 -5.33 -2.09 -16.39
N TRP A 31 -5.26 -3.40 -16.24
CA TRP A 31 -5.45 -4.34 -17.34
C TRP A 31 -6.91 -4.50 -17.78
N ASN A 32 -7.84 -4.41 -16.84
CA ASN A 32 -9.24 -4.79 -17.07
C ASN A 32 -10.22 -3.62 -17.18
N ILE A 33 -9.78 -2.38 -16.91
CA ILE A 33 -10.66 -1.22 -17.00
C ILE A 33 -11.15 -1.00 -18.43
N THR A 34 -12.41 -0.61 -18.56
CA THR A 34 -13.07 -0.30 -19.85
C THR A 34 -13.97 0.92 -19.69
N GLY A 35 -14.50 1.45 -20.78
CA GLY A 35 -15.48 2.53 -20.77
C GLY A 35 -14.98 3.84 -21.36
N GLU A 36 -15.77 4.87 -21.24
CA GLU A 36 -15.58 6.16 -21.92
C GLU A 36 -14.24 6.83 -21.59
N ASN A 37 -13.80 6.75 -20.33
CA ASN A 37 -12.55 7.37 -19.87
C ASN A 37 -11.38 6.34 -19.78
N PHE A 38 -11.44 5.29 -20.59
CA PHE A 38 -10.45 4.20 -20.56
C PHE A 38 -9.02 4.71 -20.57
N TYR A 39 -8.66 5.58 -21.52
CA TYR A 39 -7.28 6.01 -21.69
C TYR A 39 -6.75 6.77 -20.47
N GLN A 40 -7.52 7.68 -19.92
CA GLN A 40 -7.15 8.49 -18.76
C GLN A 40 -6.97 7.60 -17.51
N TYR A 41 -7.92 6.70 -17.28
CA TYR A 41 -7.88 5.80 -16.11
C TYR A 41 -6.80 4.74 -16.25
N HIS A 42 -6.60 4.19 -17.44
CA HIS A 42 -5.53 3.25 -17.73
C HIS A 42 -4.15 3.85 -17.43
N LYS A 43 -3.91 5.11 -17.84
CA LYS A 43 -2.68 5.84 -17.56
C LYS A 43 -2.52 6.20 -16.08
N LEU A 44 -3.60 6.61 -15.43
CA LEU A 44 -3.58 6.87 -13.98
C LEU A 44 -3.21 5.60 -13.20
N LEU A 45 -3.85 4.49 -13.50
CA LEU A 45 -3.60 3.22 -12.82
C LEU A 45 -2.16 2.73 -13.05
N GLU A 46 -1.61 2.95 -14.25
CA GLU A 46 -0.20 2.68 -14.55
C GLU A 46 0.74 3.49 -13.63
N LYS A 47 0.50 4.79 -13.50
CA LYS A 47 1.26 5.65 -12.58
C LYS A 47 1.18 5.12 -11.15
N LEU A 48 -0.03 4.85 -10.65
CA LEU A 48 -0.26 4.46 -9.27
C LEU A 48 0.46 3.15 -8.89
N TYR A 49 0.45 2.13 -9.75
CA TYR A 49 1.16 0.90 -9.40
C TYR A 49 2.68 1.03 -9.54
N LYS A 50 3.18 1.84 -10.48
CA LYS A 50 4.62 2.09 -10.63
C LYS A 50 5.18 2.87 -9.44
N ASP A 51 4.50 3.90 -8.98
CA ASP A 51 4.89 4.66 -7.79
C ASP A 51 4.97 3.71 -6.57
N ASN A 52 3.99 2.86 -6.40
CA ASN A 52 3.93 1.90 -5.29
C ASN A 52 5.08 0.88 -5.27
N LEU A 53 5.64 0.50 -6.43
CA LEU A 53 6.78 -0.44 -6.50
C LEU A 53 8.03 0.10 -5.80
N SER A 54 8.30 1.39 -5.91
CA SER A 54 9.44 2.04 -5.25
C SER A 54 9.32 1.95 -3.72
N SER A 55 8.13 2.20 -3.19
CA SER A 55 7.84 2.11 -1.75
C SER A 55 7.96 0.67 -1.23
N ILE A 56 7.52 -0.32 -2.01
CA ILE A 56 7.64 -1.74 -1.66
C ILE A 56 9.10 -2.12 -1.48
N ASP A 57 9.97 -1.76 -2.42
CA ASP A 57 11.39 -2.11 -2.38
C ASP A 57 12.09 -1.43 -1.20
N ALA A 58 11.90 -0.14 -1.03
CA ALA A 58 12.48 0.63 0.07
C ALA A 58 12.05 0.07 1.44
N LEU A 59 10.78 -0.26 1.62
CA LEU A 59 10.28 -0.82 2.88
C LEU A 59 10.82 -2.24 3.13
N ALA A 60 10.88 -3.09 2.11
CA ALA A 60 11.44 -4.43 2.24
C ALA A 60 12.91 -4.39 2.67
N GLU A 61 13.73 -3.56 2.04
CA GLU A 61 15.14 -3.37 2.42
C GLU A 61 15.26 -2.79 3.84
N HIS A 62 14.42 -1.85 4.22
CA HIS A 62 14.39 -1.29 5.57
C HIS A 62 14.07 -2.36 6.63
N ILE A 63 13.13 -3.25 6.37
CA ILE A 63 12.82 -4.39 7.26
C ILE A 63 14.05 -5.29 7.47
N ARG A 64 14.88 -5.45 6.44
CA ARG A 64 16.14 -6.22 6.55
C ARG A 64 17.13 -5.62 7.53
N LEU A 65 17.08 -4.34 7.83
CA LEU A 65 17.90 -3.71 8.89
C LEU A 65 17.56 -4.26 10.28
N TYR A 66 16.35 -4.73 10.48
CA TYR A 66 15.94 -5.45 11.70
C TYR A 66 16.38 -6.91 11.72
N LYS A 67 17.11 -7.39 10.69
CA LYS A 67 17.54 -8.78 10.48
C LYS A 67 16.38 -9.75 10.26
N THR A 68 15.19 -9.25 9.96
CA THR A 68 14.00 -10.04 9.65
C THR A 68 14.02 -10.43 8.17
N LYS A 69 13.77 -11.71 7.87
CA LYS A 69 13.59 -12.17 6.49
C LYS A 69 12.20 -11.83 6.00
N ILE A 70 12.10 -11.42 4.73
CA ILE A 70 10.81 -11.13 4.11
C ILE A 70 10.17 -12.46 3.67
N PRO A 71 8.97 -12.80 4.15
CA PRO A 71 8.27 -14.03 3.74
C PRO A 71 7.52 -13.81 2.39
N ALA A 72 8.26 -13.42 1.36
CA ALA A 72 7.72 -12.94 0.08
C ALA A 72 7.17 -14.07 -0.79
N THR A 73 6.05 -14.63 -0.41
CA THR A 73 5.22 -15.50 -1.25
C THR A 73 3.82 -14.89 -1.36
N LEU A 74 3.12 -15.18 -2.46
CA LEU A 74 1.74 -14.69 -2.63
C LEU A 74 0.83 -15.13 -1.49
N GLU A 75 0.98 -16.38 -1.03
CA GLU A 75 0.20 -16.92 0.09
C GLU A 75 0.45 -16.15 1.39
N ASN A 76 1.72 -15.92 1.74
CA ASN A 76 2.08 -15.20 2.96
C ASN A 76 1.63 -13.74 2.91
N PHE A 77 1.81 -13.07 1.78
CA PHE A 77 1.37 -11.70 1.61
C PHE A 77 -0.15 -11.57 1.66
N ALA A 78 -0.90 -12.52 1.09
CA ALA A 78 -2.35 -12.55 1.21
C ALA A 78 -2.84 -12.69 2.66
N LYS A 79 -2.12 -13.44 3.50
CA LYS A 79 -2.44 -13.59 4.93
C LYS A 79 -2.11 -12.34 5.75
N LEU A 80 -1.00 -11.67 5.45
CA LEU A 80 -0.52 -10.48 6.17
C LEU A 80 -1.26 -9.21 5.78
N SER A 81 -1.65 -9.10 4.52
CA SER A 81 -2.23 -7.88 3.95
C SER A 81 -3.58 -7.51 4.57
N VAL A 82 -3.77 -6.22 4.85
CA VAL A 82 -5.09 -5.66 5.19
C VAL A 82 -5.95 -5.43 3.94
N ILE A 83 -5.35 -5.41 2.75
CA ILE A 83 -6.04 -5.26 1.48
C ILE A 83 -6.61 -6.60 1.04
N LYS A 84 -7.92 -6.62 0.73
CA LYS A 84 -8.61 -7.81 0.24
C LYS A 84 -8.71 -7.81 -1.29
N GLY A 85 -8.78 -9.00 -1.85
CA GLY A 85 -9.05 -9.18 -3.27
C GLY A 85 -10.38 -8.58 -3.70
N THR A 86 -10.55 -8.40 -4.99
CA THR A 86 -11.78 -7.87 -5.60
C THR A 86 -12.43 -8.90 -6.52
N LYS A 87 -13.72 -8.72 -6.81
CA LYS A 87 -14.38 -9.43 -7.89
C LYS A 87 -13.92 -8.88 -9.24
N ASN A 88 -13.78 -9.74 -10.24
CA ASN A 88 -13.19 -9.39 -11.53
C ASN A 88 -14.08 -8.48 -12.41
N GLU A 89 -15.37 -8.43 -12.17
CA GLU A 89 -16.32 -7.70 -13.03
C GLU A 89 -16.94 -6.51 -12.28
N VAL A 90 -16.19 -5.42 -12.21
CA VAL A 90 -16.68 -4.15 -11.64
C VAL A 90 -16.43 -3.02 -12.63
N ASP A 91 -17.30 -2.01 -12.63
CA ASP A 91 -17.11 -0.84 -13.48
C ASP A 91 -15.97 0.08 -13.01
N ALA A 92 -15.58 1.01 -13.88
CA ALA A 92 -14.45 1.90 -13.62
C ALA A 92 -14.64 2.73 -12.33
N HIS A 93 -15.85 3.22 -12.06
CA HIS A 93 -16.13 4.02 -10.87
C HIS A 93 -15.95 3.19 -9.59
N ILE A 94 -16.43 1.95 -9.59
CA ILE A 94 -16.22 1.01 -8.48
C ILE A 94 -14.74 0.69 -8.30
N MET A 95 -13.99 0.46 -9.39
CA MET A 95 -12.54 0.22 -9.33
C MET A 95 -11.81 1.37 -8.64
N LEU A 96 -12.05 2.60 -9.07
CA LEU A 96 -11.41 3.79 -8.50
C LEU A 96 -11.81 4.02 -7.04
N ASN A 97 -13.08 3.80 -6.70
CA ASN A 97 -13.57 3.89 -5.32
C ASN A 97 -12.94 2.83 -4.42
N ASN A 98 -12.77 1.60 -4.89
CA ASN A 98 -12.09 0.56 -4.15
C ASN A 98 -10.63 0.94 -3.85
N LEU A 99 -9.91 1.48 -4.83
CA LEU A 99 -8.54 1.95 -4.62
C LEU A 99 -8.45 3.13 -3.65
N PHE A 100 -9.42 4.04 -3.67
CA PHE A 100 -9.50 5.11 -2.67
C PHE A 100 -9.63 4.53 -1.26
N LEU A 101 -10.56 3.61 -1.04
CA LEU A 101 -10.77 2.97 0.27
C LEU A 101 -9.56 2.11 0.70
N ASP A 102 -8.91 1.41 -0.23
CA ASP A 102 -7.72 0.63 0.06
C ASP A 102 -6.53 1.52 0.48
N ASN A 103 -6.32 2.65 -0.20
CA ASN A 103 -5.31 3.62 0.21
C ASN A 103 -5.63 4.20 1.60
N GLN A 104 -6.89 4.54 1.88
CA GLN A 104 -7.31 5.00 3.21
C GLN A 104 -6.98 3.96 4.29
N LEU A 105 -7.25 2.70 4.04
CA LEU A 105 -6.95 1.62 4.98
C LEU A 105 -5.45 1.47 5.27
N ILE A 106 -4.60 1.66 4.25
CA ILE A 106 -3.14 1.67 4.43
C ILE A 106 -2.70 2.91 5.21
N VAL A 107 -3.25 4.09 4.90
CA VAL A 107 -2.98 5.33 5.65
C VAL A 107 -3.31 5.14 7.13
N ASP A 108 -4.49 4.65 7.44
CA ASP A 108 -4.92 4.40 8.82
C ASP A 108 -4.00 3.40 9.54
N THR A 109 -3.57 2.36 8.82
CA THR A 109 -2.63 1.36 9.35
C THR A 109 -1.26 1.97 9.65
N ILE A 110 -0.73 2.81 8.75
CA ILE A 110 0.56 3.49 8.94
C ILE A 110 0.48 4.46 10.11
N LEU A 111 -0.54 5.30 10.17
CA LEU A 111 -0.72 6.29 11.26
C LEU A 111 -0.79 5.62 12.63
N HIS A 112 -1.48 4.48 12.72
CA HIS A 112 -1.54 3.70 13.95
C HIS A 112 -0.15 3.23 14.43
N TRP A 113 0.73 2.83 13.50
CA TRP A 113 2.06 2.32 13.85
C TRP A 113 3.13 3.41 13.98
N ILE A 114 3.00 4.55 13.30
CA ILE A 114 3.93 5.68 13.44
C ILE A 114 4.07 6.09 14.90
N GLU A 115 2.98 6.25 15.63
CA GLU A 115 3.00 6.61 17.05
C GLU A 115 3.83 5.65 17.90
N VAL A 116 3.82 4.36 17.56
CA VAL A 116 4.61 3.34 18.27
C VAL A 116 6.10 3.51 17.98
N TYR A 117 6.46 3.72 16.69
CA TYR A 117 7.86 3.91 16.29
C TYR A 117 8.45 5.22 16.80
N GLU A 118 7.65 6.28 16.91
CA GLU A 118 8.06 7.55 17.52
C GLU A 118 8.42 7.39 18.98
N LYS A 119 7.59 6.70 19.76
CA LYS A 119 7.85 6.39 21.18
C LYS A 119 9.14 5.59 21.37
N ASP A 120 9.47 4.73 20.43
CA ASP A 120 10.68 3.92 20.44
C ASP A 120 11.90 4.61 19.80
N CYS A 121 11.80 5.88 19.46
CA CYS A 121 12.86 6.68 18.83
C CYS A 121 13.38 6.07 17.51
N LYS A 122 12.52 5.43 16.73
CA LYS A 122 12.85 4.81 15.43
C LYS A 122 12.73 5.81 14.27
N ARG A 123 13.49 6.86 14.34
CA ARG A 123 13.41 8.02 13.44
C ARG A 123 13.47 7.67 11.95
N THR A 124 14.36 6.77 11.53
CA THR A 124 14.49 6.37 10.12
C THR A 124 13.30 5.57 9.63
N THR A 125 12.69 4.77 10.51
CA THR A 125 11.44 4.05 10.21
C THR A 125 10.29 5.01 10.05
N VAL A 126 10.14 5.98 10.96
CA VAL A 126 9.11 7.03 10.88
C VAL A 126 9.25 7.81 9.58
N ASN A 127 10.45 8.29 9.24
CA ASN A 127 10.69 9.04 8.00
C ASN A 127 10.28 8.24 6.75
N LEU A 128 10.62 6.95 6.69
CA LEU A 128 10.21 6.11 5.57
C LEU A 128 8.69 5.91 5.52
N LEU A 129 8.04 5.73 6.67
CA LEU A 129 6.59 5.62 6.74
C LEU A 129 5.89 6.93 6.36
N ASP A 130 6.47 8.09 6.70
CA ASP A 130 5.97 9.40 6.28
C ASP A 130 6.03 9.57 4.75
N GLU A 131 7.12 9.13 4.09
CA GLU A 131 7.22 9.13 2.63
C GLU A 131 6.14 8.25 1.98
N ILE A 132 5.93 7.05 2.51
CA ILE A 132 4.87 6.14 2.03
C ILE A 132 3.48 6.75 2.27
N LEU A 133 3.28 7.39 3.42
CA LEU A 133 2.04 8.06 3.77
C LEU A 133 1.70 9.18 2.78
N GLU A 134 2.66 10.06 2.49
CA GLU A 134 2.52 11.15 1.52
C GLU A 134 2.10 10.62 0.14
N GLU A 135 2.74 9.55 -0.32
CA GLU A 135 2.41 8.92 -1.60
C GLU A 135 0.98 8.33 -1.63
N ARG A 136 0.51 7.75 -0.52
CA ARG A 136 -0.87 7.25 -0.39
C ARG A 136 -1.89 8.38 -0.34
N GLU A 137 -1.59 9.45 0.35
CA GLU A 137 -2.44 10.64 0.43
C GLU A 137 -2.54 11.36 -0.93
N GLU A 138 -1.44 11.43 -1.70
CA GLU A 138 -1.48 11.94 -3.08
C GLU A 138 -2.38 11.08 -3.96
N ALA A 139 -2.27 9.75 -3.89
CA ALA A 139 -3.14 8.85 -4.62
C ALA A 139 -4.62 9.05 -4.25
N MET A 140 -4.90 9.21 -2.96
CA MET A 140 -6.26 9.49 -2.48
C MET A 140 -6.79 10.84 -2.97
N TYR A 141 -5.96 11.87 -2.99
CA TYR A 141 -6.34 13.18 -3.53
C TYR A 141 -6.77 13.07 -5.00
N ILE A 142 -5.97 12.39 -5.83
CA ILE A 142 -6.30 12.21 -7.25
C ILE A 142 -7.61 11.42 -7.40
N LEU A 143 -7.73 10.30 -6.70
CA LEU A 143 -8.92 9.44 -6.76
C LEU A 143 -10.18 10.17 -6.27
N SER A 144 -10.10 10.88 -5.14
CA SER A 144 -11.24 11.65 -4.61
C SER A 144 -11.68 12.75 -5.55
N SER A 145 -10.74 13.41 -6.22
CA SER A 145 -11.04 14.46 -7.21
C SER A 145 -11.80 13.90 -8.41
N ILE A 146 -11.48 12.68 -8.87
CA ILE A 146 -12.23 12.00 -9.94
C ILE A 146 -13.60 11.55 -9.46
N LEU A 147 -13.70 11.07 -8.24
CA LEU A 147 -14.92 10.55 -7.63
C LEU A 147 -15.84 11.65 -7.06
N GLU A 148 -15.40 12.91 -7.12
CA GLU A 148 -16.14 14.07 -6.57
C GLU A 148 -16.45 13.91 -5.05
N LYS A 149 -15.47 13.44 -4.29
CA LYS A 149 -15.56 13.24 -2.83
C LYS A 149 -14.94 14.37 -2.02
#